data_36ee47786991cf6004eb1c15e47f1bbc
#
_entry.id   36ee47786991cf6004eb1c15e47f1bbc
#
_cell.length_a   1.000
_cell.length_b   1.000
_cell.length_c   1.000
_cell.angle_alpha   90.00
_cell.angle_beta   90.00
_cell.angle_gamma   90.00
#
_symmetry.space_group_name_H-M   'P 1'
#
loop_
_entity.id
_entity.type
_entity.pdbx_description
1 polymer ?
#
loop_
_entity_poly.entity_id
_entity_poly.type
_entity_poly.pdbx_seq_one_letter_code
_entity_poly.pdbx_strand_id
1 'polypeptide(L)'
;INENIDTKEDSIAFHNFIIEHLGELTTNQQAKMSDAKVFLYGNDEPVAKASNHKILSAKAKELFEKGLVEFADLDLIDPDYKTERNTEYWETRLENTKFTITHFHNWLKENTNTFKETLQDVDLNIVFWRWLKENVDSKLLEDIPVLPVVLKDGTIDNDSTAVYFSDEYMHGSGIEQSVLKFDEDALFISPAYIDNEEDTEEWKQFWIKQGIKFEIVDILIETIIPNLADIEDEGLTKLIANNREALETHFGSTELISQLTSLRVK
;
A
#
# COMPACT_ATOMS: atom_id res chain seq x y z
N ILE A 1 25.29 33.68 -13.13
CA ILE A 1 25.25 32.22 -12.87
C ILE A 1 24.01 31.62 -13.53
N ASN A 2 22.86 32.29 -13.55
CA ASN A 2 21.62 31.74 -14.11
C ASN A 2 21.56 31.71 -15.67
N GLU A 3 22.51 32.29 -16.37
CA GLU A 3 22.44 32.40 -17.84
C GLU A 3 23.02 31.18 -18.58
N ASN A 4 23.57 30.19 -17.87
CA ASN A 4 24.22 29.02 -18.48
C ASN A 4 23.81 27.67 -17.85
N ILE A 5 22.71 27.61 -17.09
CA ILE A 5 22.18 26.37 -16.51
C ILE A 5 20.78 26.16 -17.10
N ASP A 6 20.76 25.61 -18.30
CA ASP A 6 19.53 25.49 -19.09
C ASP A 6 19.04 24.03 -19.13
N THR A 7 19.86 23.09 -18.65
CA THR A 7 19.53 21.65 -18.64
C THR A 7 19.71 21.03 -17.25
N LYS A 8 19.10 19.86 -17.04
CA LYS A 8 19.27 19.06 -15.84
C LYS A 8 20.73 18.69 -15.61
N GLU A 9 21.44 18.30 -16.66
CA GLU A 9 22.84 17.91 -16.62
C GLU A 9 23.72 19.08 -16.16
N ASP A 10 23.48 20.29 -16.68
CA ASP A 10 24.22 21.48 -16.27
C ASP A 10 23.94 21.83 -14.81
N SER A 11 22.70 21.66 -14.37
CA SER A 11 22.31 21.86 -12.96
C SER A 11 23.00 20.86 -12.04
N ILE A 12 23.01 19.56 -12.40
CA ILE A 12 23.72 18.51 -11.65
C ILE A 12 25.21 18.79 -11.60
N ALA A 13 25.83 19.12 -12.74
CA ALA A 13 27.25 19.45 -12.81
C ALA A 13 27.60 20.66 -11.94
N PHE A 14 26.77 21.70 -11.97
CA PHE A 14 26.92 22.88 -11.12
C PHE A 14 26.88 22.52 -9.63
N HIS A 15 25.89 21.77 -9.19
CA HIS A 15 25.78 21.36 -7.79
C HIS A 15 26.93 20.49 -7.34
N ASN A 16 27.39 19.55 -8.15
CA ASN A 16 28.56 18.72 -7.87
C ASN A 16 29.83 19.57 -7.74
N PHE A 17 30.04 20.54 -8.64
CA PHE A 17 31.15 21.47 -8.53
C PHE A 17 31.15 22.26 -7.22
N ILE A 18 29.97 22.75 -6.82
CA ILE A 18 29.82 23.48 -5.55
C ILE A 18 30.18 22.58 -4.35
N ILE A 19 29.67 21.34 -4.35
CA ILE A 19 29.92 20.39 -3.27
C ILE A 19 31.41 20.08 -3.13
N GLU A 20 32.09 19.87 -4.25
CA GLU A 20 33.54 19.59 -4.28
C GLU A 20 34.36 20.75 -3.71
N HIS A 21 33.93 22.00 -3.91
CA HIS A 21 34.66 23.21 -3.49
C HIS A 21 34.08 23.87 -2.24
N LEU A 22 33.13 23.21 -1.55
CA LEU A 22 32.45 23.79 -0.36
C LEU A 22 33.42 24.20 0.73
N GLY A 23 34.51 23.45 0.92
CA GLY A 23 35.55 23.74 1.90
C GLY A 23 36.41 24.96 1.57
N GLU A 24 36.40 25.43 0.32
CA GLU A 24 37.12 26.61 -0.14
C GLU A 24 36.28 27.90 -0.01
N LEU A 25 34.97 27.75 0.18
CA LEU A 25 34.04 28.87 0.32
C LEU A 25 33.96 29.40 1.74
N THR A 26 33.97 30.68 1.86
CA THR A 26 33.70 31.36 3.18
C THR A 26 32.25 31.13 3.58
N THR A 27 31.96 31.19 4.88
CA THR A 27 30.61 31.06 5.42
C THR A 27 29.59 31.98 4.74
N ASN A 28 30.02 33.21 4.40
CA ASN A 28 29.18 34.19 3.71
C ASN A 28 28.90 33.81 2.27
N GLN A 29 29.85 33.17 1.57
CA GLN A 29 29.65 32.64 0.24
C GLN A 29 28.73 31.42 0.24
N GLN A 30 28.89 30.53 1.22
CA GLN A 30 28.02 29.39 1.42
C GLN A 30 26.56 29.83 1.69
N ALA A 31 26.34 30.84 2.53
CA ALA A 31 25.02 31.41 2.78
C ALA A 31 24.40 32.03 1.51
N LYS A 32 25.19 32.77 0.73
CA LYS A 32 24.71 33.35 -0.55
C LYS A 32 24.38 32.29 -1.58
N MET A 33 24.96 31.12 -1.49
CA MET A 33 24.67 30.01 -2.39
C MET A 33 23.40 29.25 -2.04
N SER A 34 23.09 29.14 -0.75
CA SER A 34 21.78 28.63 -0.32
C SER A 34 20.62 29.54 -0.73
N ASP A 35 20.89 30.85 -0.86
CA ASP A 35 19.93 31.83 -1.36
C ASP A 35 19.90 31.97 -2.89
N ALA A 36 20.88 31.36 -3.59
CA ALA A 36 20.92 31.40 -5.05
C ALA A 36 19.71 30.63 -5.60
N LYS A 37 18.94 31.28 -6.47
CA LYS A 37 17.87 30.64 -7.24
C LYS A 37 18.48 29.71 -8.27
N VAL A 38 18.98 28.57 -7.84
CA VAL A 38 19.42 27.51 -8.73
C VAL A 38 18.22 26.66 -9.06
N PHE A 39 17.93 26.51 -10.33
CA PHE A 39 16.88 25.61 -10.76
C PHE A 39 17.34 24.18 -10.48
N LEU A 40 16.51 23.47 -9.75
CA LEU A 40 16.57 22.03 -9.62
C LEU A 40 15.58 21.42 -10.61
N TYR A 41 15.87 20.25 -11.08
CA TYR A 41 15.02 19.52 -11.99
C TYR A 41 14.37 18.35 -11.26
N GLY A 42 13.09 18.15 -11.52
CA GLY A 42 12.36 16.94 -11.19
C GLY A 42 11.79 16.39 -12.49
N ASN A 43 12.12 15.16 -12.83
CA ASN A 43 11.68 14.52 -14.08
C ASN A 43 11.91 15.40 -15.34
N ASP A 44 13.12 15.92 -15.49
CA ASP A 44 13.57 16.78 -16.58
C ASP A 44 12.89 18.18 -16.68
N GLU A 45 11.99 18.49 -15.77
CA GLU A 45 11.35 19.80 -15.67
C GLU A 45 11.98 20.64 -14.55
N PRO A 46 12.19 21.96 -14.76
CA PRO A 46 12.74 22.84 -13.74
C PRO A 46 11.73 23.02 -12.59
N VAL A 47 12.14 22.67 -11.36
CA VAL A 47 11.36 22.88 -10.15
C VAL A 47 11.82 24.12 -9.41
N ALA A 48 10.88 24.90 -8.90
CA ALA A 48 11.19 26.15 -8.22
C ALA A 48 11.65 25.89 -6.78
N LYS A 49 12.85 26.36 -6.44
CA LYS A 49 13.48 26.42 -5.10
C LYS A 49 13.74 25.08 -4.39
N ALA A 50 15.02 24.79 -4.23
CA ALA A 50 15.56 23.65 -3.48
C ALA A 50 15.04 23.52 -2.04
N SER A 51 14.74 24.61 -1.37
CA SER A 51 14.38 24.63 0.06
C SER A 51 13.05 23.94 0.41
N ASN A 52 12.18 23.74 -0.58
CA ASN A 52 10.86 23.13 -0.33
C ASN A 52 10.74 21.70 -0.87
N HIS A 53 11.77 21.19 -1.55
CA HIS A 53 11.74 19.89 -2.19
C HIS A 53 12.43 18.83 -1.32
N LYS A 54 11.96 17.62 -1.43
CA LYS A 54 12.48 16.47 -0.68
C LYS A 54 13.39 15.64 -1.56
N ILE A 55 14.45 15.08 -0.99
CA ILE A 55 15.32 14.13 -1.68
C ILE A 55 14.68 12.76 -1.65
N LEU A 56 14.69 12.04 -2.78
CA LEU A 56 14.21 10.67 -2.86
C LEU A 56 15.00 9.73 -1.94
N SER A 57 14.27 8.95 -1.14
CA SER A 57 14.82 7.73 -0.55
C SER A 57 14.75 6.59 -1.56
N ALA A 58 15.52 5.51 -1.35
CA ALA A 58 15.46 4.33 -2.22
C ALA A 58 14.03 3.77 -2.32
N LYS A 59 13.30 3.70 -1.21
CA LYS A 59 11.91 3.22 -1.17
C LYS A 59 10.92 4.12 -1.92
N ALA A 60 11.11 5.43 -1.86
CA ALA A 60 10.28 6.38 -2.61
C ALA A 60 10.61 6.34 -4.12
N LYS A 61 11.87 6.10 -4.46
CA LYS A 61 12.28 5.91 -5.85
C LYS A 61 11.56 4.72 -6.51
N GLU A 62 11.36 3.63 -5.77
CA GLU A 62 10.60 2.49 -6.28
C GLU A 62 9.16 2.83 -6.65
N LEU A 63 8.45 3.63 -5.84
CA LEU A 63 7.09 4.08 -6.15
C LEU A 63 7.05 4.85 -7.48
N PHE A 64 8.04 5.70 -7.68
CA PHE A 64 8.16 6.48 -8.88
C PHE A 64 8.50 5.61 -10.11
N GLU A 65 9.51 4.74 -10.00
CA GLU A 65 9.90 3.81 -11.07
C GLU A 65 8.79 2.83 -11.45
N LYS A 66 7.89 2.52 -10.54
CA LYS A 66 6.71 1.70 -10.78
C LYS A 66 5.53 2.48 -11.36
N GLY A 67 5.64 3.79 -11.55
CA GLY A 67 4.61 4.65 -12.11
C GLY A 67 3.43 4.92 -11.17
N LEU A 68 3.61 4.72 -9.86
CA LEU A 68 2.56 4.89 -8.86
C LEU A 68 2.37 6.35 -8.42
N VAL A 69 3.43 7.16 -8.50
CA VAL A 69 3.41 8.57 -8.17
C VAL A 69 4.26 9.36 -9.16
N GLU A 70 3.94 10.63 -9.38
CA GLU A 70 4.75 11.55 -10.15
C GLU A 70 5.63 12.42 -9.24
N PHE A 71 6.71 12.97 -9.78
CA PHE A 71 7.61 13.87 -9.02
C PHE A 71 6.88 15.09 -8.48
N ALA A 72 5.99 15.66 -9.28
CA ALA A 72 5.22 16.86 -8.91
C ALA A 72 4.31 16.62 -7.71
N ASP A 73 3.78 15.40 -7.57
CA ASP A 73 2.85 15.03 -6.50
C ASP A 73 3.51 15.02 -5.12
N LEU A 74 4.80 14.76 -5.07
CA LEU A 74 5.54 14.56 -3.81
C LEU A 74 6.58 15.65 -3.54
N ASP A 75 6.65 16.70 -4.36
CA ASP A 75 7.67 17.76 -4.27
C ASP A 75 9.11 17.18 -4.21
N LEU A 76 9.42 16.25 -5.10
CA LEU A 76 10.70 15.55 -5.10
C LEU A 76 11.73 16.21 -6.02
N ILE A 77 13.00 16.07 -5.64
CA ILE A 77 14.14 16.39 -6.49
C ILE A 77 14.56 15.12 -7.23
N ASP A 78 14.96 15.26 -8.47
CA ASP A 78 15.44 14.15 -9.26
C ASP A 78 16.56 13.36 -8.52
N PRO A 79 16.46 12.05 -8.46
CA PRO A 79 17.42 11.22 -7.72
C PRO A 79 18.85 11.33 -8.24
N ASP A 80 19.06 11.74 -9.49
CA ASP A 80 20.38 11.92 -10.07
C ASP A 80 21.22 13.00 -9.38
N TYR A 81 20.57 13.92 -8.64
CA TYR A 81 21.29 14.88 -7.79
C TYR A 81 21.95 14.24 -6.58
N LYS A 82 21.49 13.06 -6.16
CA LYS A 82 21.95 12.43 -4.93
C LYS A 82 23.06 11.41 -5.20
N THR A 83 24.26 11.70 -4.71
CA THR A 83 25.34 10.72 -4.59
C THR A 83 25.63 10.47 -3.10
N GLU A 84 26.32 9.37 -2.77
CA GLU A 84 26.74 9.09 -1.39
C GLU A 84 27.57 10.24 -0.79
N ARG A 85 28.32 10.97 -1.63
CA ARG A 85 29.23 12.05 -1.23
C ARG A 85 28.52 13.38 -0.94
N ASN A 86 27.32 13.58 -1.49
CA ASN A 86 26.63 14.87 -1.41
C ASN A 86 25.37 14.88 -0.55
N THR A 87 25.06 13.77 0.13
CA THR A 87 23.87 13.63 0.97
C THR A 87 23.83 14.69 2.08
N GLU A 88 24.95 14.93 2.79
CA GLU A 88 25.04 15.94 3.84
C GLU A 88 24.79 17.36 3.33
N TYR A 89 25.24 17.68 2.12
CA TYR A 89 24.98 18.96 1.48
C TYR A 89 23.48 19.17 1.25
N TRP A 90 22.79 18.16 0.69
CA TRP A 90 21.37 18.26 0.41
C TRP A 90 20.53 18.35 1.69
N GLU A 91 20.85 17.56 2.68
CA GLU A 91 20.09 17.46 3.92
C GLU A 91 20.33 18.66 4.87
N THR A 92 21.54 19.20 4.91
CA THR A 92 21.92 20.25 5.88
C THR A 92 22.05 21.64 5.29
N ARG A 93 22.53 21.78 4.07
CA ARG A 93 22.80 23.08 3.47
C ARG A 93 21.64 23.68 2.70
N LEU A 94 20.83 22.85 2.12
CA LEU A 94 19.63 23.26 1.38
C LEU A 94 18.35 23.03 2.17
N GLU A 95 18.45 22.64 3.44
CA GLU A 95 17.31 22.36 4.33
C GLU A 95 16.31 21.35 3.73
N ASN A 96 16.79 20.50 2.81
CA ASN A 96 15.97 19.46 2.22
C ASN A 96 15.80 18.30 3.19
N THR A 97 14.59 17.85 3.31
CA THR A 97 14.26 16.67 4.12
C THR A 97 14.32 15.42 3.27
N LYS A 98 14.97 14.37 3.78
CA LYS A 98 14.91 13.05 3.16
C LYS A 98 13.46 12.59 3.08
N PHE A 99 13.02 12.22 1.88
CA PHE A 99 11.70 11.63 1.71
C PHE A 99 11.66 10.24 2.36
N THR A 100 10.65 10.01 3.16
CA THR A 100 10.44 8.75 3.90
C THR A 100 9.06 8.18 3.61
N ILE A 101 8.85 6.92 3.98
CA ILE A 101 7.53 6.28 3.92
C ILE A 101 6.47 7.08 4.68
N THR A 102 6.84 7.75 5.79
CA THR A 102 5.93 8.63 6.53
C THR A 102 5.47 9.82 5.69
N HIS A 103 6.34 10.39 4.85
CA HIS A 103 5.94 11.47 3.94
C HIS A 103 4.95 10.98 2.88
N PHE A 104 5.20 9.80 2.30
CA PHE A 104 4.25 9.17 1.38
C PHE A 104 2.90 8.90 2.04
N HIS A 105 2.90 8.34 3.24
CA HIS A 105 1.68 8.07 4.00
C HIS A 105 0.86 9.35 4.28
N ASN A 106 1.52 10.45 4.65
CA ASN A 106 0.84 11.73 4.85
C ASN A 106 0.26 12.28 3.54
N TRP A 107 1.05 12.23 2.46
CA TRP A 107 0.59 12.61 1.14
C TRP A 107 -0.61 11.77 0.67
N LEU A 108 -0.56 10.46 0.88
CA LEU A 108 -1.64 9.54 0.53
C LEU A 108 -2.94 9.90 1.26
N LYS A 109 -2.89 10.26 2.54
CA LYS A 109 -4.06 10.72 3.30
C LYS A 109 -4.69 11.98 2.71
N GLU A 110 -3.87 12.90 2.28
CA GLU A 110 -4.32 14.17 1.68
C GLU A 110 -4.83 13.99 0.24
N ASN A 111 -4.29 13.02 -0.49
CA ASN A 111 -4.54 12.78 -1.91
C ASN A 111 -5.26 11.46 -2.21
N THR A 112 -5.97 10.90 -1.24
CA THR A 112 -6.61 9.58 -1.33
C THR A 112 -7.47 9.42 -2.59
N ASN A 113 -8.27 10.42 -2.93
CA ASN A 113 -9.19 10.33 -4.07
C ASN A 113 -8.46 10.30 -5.41
N THR A 114 -7.44 11.12 -5.59
CA THR A 114 -6.60 11.13 -6.80
C THR A 114 -5.84 9.81 -6.93
N PHE A 115 -5.29 9.31 -5.81
CA PHE A 115 -4.56 8.05 -5.82
C PHE A 115 -5.47 6.84 -6.09
N LYS A 116 -6.74 6.89 -5.68
CA LYS A 116 -7.74 5.87 -6.04
C LYS A 116 -7.95 5.79 -7.56
N GLU A 117 -7.85 6.89 -8.28
CA GLU A 117 -7.92 6.90 -9.75
C GLU A 117 -6.73 6.16 -10.37
N THR A 118 -5.52 6.36 -9.86
CA THR A 118 -4.33 5.59 -10.28
C THR A 118 -4.51 4.09 -10.04
N LEU A 119 -5.13 3.72 -8.92
CA LEU A 119 -5.35 2.32 -8.56
C LEU A 119 -6.53 1.66 -9.29
N GLN A 120 -7.20 2.34 -10.23
CA GLN A 120 -8.15 1.71 -11.16
C GLN A 120 -7.44 0.92 -12.28
N ASP A 121 -6.14 1.09 -12.45
CA ASP A 121 -5.33 0.19 -13.28
C ASP A 121 -4.98 -1.06 -12.47
N VAL A 122 -5.34 -2.24 -13.01
CA VAL A 122 -5.17 -3.54 -12.33
C VAL A 122 -3.71 -3.83 -12.03
N ASP A 123 -2.82 -3.57 -12.98
CA ASP A 123 -1.40 -3.86 -12.84
C ASP A 123 -0.74 -2.91 -11.82
N LEU A 124 -1.06 -1.63 -11.87
CA LEU A 124 -0.59 -0.65 -10.88
C LEU A 124 -1.13 -0.95 -9.48
N ASN A 125 -2.37 -1.39 -9.37
CA ASN A 125 -2.97 -1.79 -8.10
C ASN A 125 -2.21 -2.96 -7.46
N ILE A 126 -1.97 -4.02 -8.21
CA ILE A 126 -1.22 -5.19 -7.73
C ILE A 126 0.20 -4.77 -7.32
N VAL A 127 0.88 -4.01 -8.16
CA VAL A 127 2.24 -3.51 -7.90
C VAL A 127 2.28 -2.66 -6.63
N PHE A 128 1.30 -1.78 -6.43
CA PHE A 128 1.22 -0.94 -5.24
C PHE A 128 1.07 -1.74 -3.95
N TRP A 129 0.10 -2.66 -3.90
CA TRP A 129 -0.17 -3.44 -2.69
C TRP A 129 0.99 -4.38 -2.33
N ARG A 130 1.70 -4.94 -3.33
CA ARG A 130 2.92 -5.71 -3.13
C ARG A 130 4.02 -4.84 -2.53
N TRP A 131 4.26 -3.66 -3.13
CA TRP A 131 5.23 -2.71 -2.62
C TRP A 131 4.89 -2.28 -1.18
N LEU A 132 3.62 -2.02 -0.90
CA LEU A 132 3.16 -1.60 0.41
C LEU A 132 3.44 -2.68 1.48
N LYS A 133 3.08 -3.93 1.20
CA LYS A 133 3.35 -5.08 2.09
C LYS A 133 4.84 -5.19 2.43
N GLU A 134 5.71 -5.03 1.45
CA GLU A 134 7.16 -5.17 1.62
C GLU A 134 7.82 -4.00 2.37
N ASN A 135 7.28 -2.79 2.23
CA ASN A 135 7.98 -1.57 2.59
C ASN A 135 7.41 -0.82 3.80
N VAL A 136 6.18 -1.10 4.20
CA VAL A 136 5.49 -0.35 5.26
C VAL A 136 5.37 -1.20 6.51
N ASP A 137 5.75 -0.61 7.65
CA ASP A 137 5.58 -1.29 8.93
C ASP A 137 4.10 -1.38 9.34
N SER A 138 3.79 -2.33 10.23
CA SER A 138 2.43 -2.63 10.65
C SER A 138 1.70 -1.44 11.28
N LYS A 139 2.42 -0.52 11.91
CA LYS A 139 1.82 0.64 12.59
C LYS A 139 1.32 1.69 11.60
N LEU A 140 2.04 1.89 10.49
CA LEU A 140 1.59 2.79 9.43
C LEU A 140 0.47 2.17 8.60
N LEU A 141 0.41 0.83 8.51
CA LEU A 141 -0.67 0.12 7.83
C LEU A 141 -2.04 0.35 8.45
N GLU A 142 -2.12 0.46 9.79
CA GLU A 142 -3.38 0.69 10.50
C GLU A 142 -4.05 2.03 10.15
N ASP A 143 -3.29 2.98 9.67
CA ASP A 143 -3.73 4.35 9.37
C ASP A 143 -3.90 4.59 7.84
N ILE A 144 -3.76 3.58 7.00
CA ILE A 144 -3.94 3.73 5.55
C ILE A 144 -5.44 3.88 5.24
N PRO A 145 -5.82 4.86 4.40
CA PRO A 145 -7.20 4.98 3.97
C PRO A 145 -7.65 3.74 3.19
N VAL A 146 -8.95 3.47 3.18
CA VAL A 146 -9.53 2.42 2.34
C VAL A 146 -9.23 2.72 0.87
N LEU A 147 -8.52 1.80 0.24
CA LEU A 147 -8.06 1.92 -1.15
C LEU A 147 -8.65 0.79 -2.00
N PRO A 148 -8.73 1.01 -3.33
CA PRO A 148 -9.22 0.00 -4.26
C PRO A 148 -8.41 -1.30 -4.22
N VAL A 149 -9.10 -2.41 -4.39
CA VAL A 149 -8.50 -3.75 -4.51
C VAL A 149 -8.99 -4.46 -5.76
N VAL A 150 -8.12 -5.26 -6.36
CA VAL A 150 -8.49 -6.13 -7.48
C VAL A 150 -9.21 -7.35 -6.95
N LEU A 151 -10.34 -7.67 -7.56
CA LEU A 151 -11.13 -8.84 -7.27
C LEU A 151 -10.68 -10.06 -8.09
N LYS A 152 -11.12 -11.23 -7.70
CA LYS A 152 -10.79 -12.50 -8.35
C LYS A 152 -11.22 -12.56 -9.83
N ASP A 153 -12.28 -11.88 -10.18
CA ASP A 153 -12.77 -11.76 -11.56
C ASP A 153 -12.01 -10.73 -12.42
N GLY A 154 -11.03 -10.05 -11.82
CA GLY A 154 -10.21 -9.01 -12.45
C GLY A 154 -10.83 -7.62 -12.43
N THR A 155 -11.99 -7.43 -11.84
CA THR A 155 -12.57 -6.10 -11.60
C THR A 155 -11.95 -5.44 -10.37
N ILE A 156 -12.26 -4.16 -10.15
CA ILE A 156 -11.73 -3.40 -9.01
C ILE A 156 -12.88 -2.94 -8.14
N ASP A 157 -12.79 -3.21 -6.83
CA ASP A 157 -13.69 -2.66 -5.83
C ASP A 157 -13.00 -1.53 -5.06
N ASN A 158 -13.75 -0.46 -4.80
CA ASN A 158 -13.27 0.72 -4.06
C ASN A 158 -13.47 0.61 -2.55
N ASP A 159 -14.17 -0.42 -2.09
CA ASP A 159 -14.45 -0.69 -0.68
C ASP A 159 -14.01 -2.10 -0.27
N SER A 160 -12.76 -2.23 0.15
CA SER A 160 -12.20 -3.50 0.59
C SER A 160 -12.92 -4.11 1.81
N THR A 161 -13.78 -3.36 2.50
CA THR A 161 -14.44 -3.83 3.73
C THR A 161 -15.54 -4.86 3.50
N ALA A 162 -16.03 -4.99 2.26
CA ALA A 162 -17.05 -5.95 1.85
C ALA A 162 -16.47 -7.15 1.07
N VAL A 163 -15.15 -7.25 0.97
CA VAL A 163 -14.47 -8.29 0.17
C VAL A 163 -14.07 -9.47 1.04
N TYR A 164 -14.33 -10.68 0.56
CA TYR A 164 -13.97 -11.93 1.19
C TYR A 164 -12.63 -12.46 0.69
N PHE A 165 -11.98 -13.34 1.46
CA PHE A 165 -10.84 -14.10 0.97
C PHE A 165 -11.27 -15.13 -0.09
N SER A 166 -10.53 -15.20 -1.18
CA SER A 166 -10.68 -16.29 -2.15
C SER A 166 -10.11 -17.60 -1.63
N ASP A 167 -10.48 -18.73 -2.27
CA ASP A 167 -10.05 -20.06 -1.87
C ASP A 167 -8.52 -20.21 -1.83
N GLU A 168 -7.79 -19.46 -2.64
CA GLU A 168 -6.33 -19.47 -2.69
C GLU A 168 -5.69 -18.98 -1.38
N TYR A 169 -6.31 -18.01 -0.69
CA TYR A 169 -5.88 -17.57 0.65
C TYR A 169 -6.27 -18.54 1.76
N MET A 170 -7.22 -19.42 1.50
CA MET A 170 -7.83 -20.32 2.46
C MET A 170 -7.46 -21.79 2.21
N HIS A 171 -6.31 -22.01 1.55
CA HIS A 171 -5.77 -23.35 1.23
C HIS A 171 -6.76 -24.27 0.48
N GLY A 172 -7.56 -23.71 -0.42
CA GLY A 172 -8.51 -24.46 -1.22
C GLY A 172 -9.68 -25.02 -0.41
N SER A 173 -10.12 -24.31 0.63
CA SER A 173 -11.18 -24.75 1.56
C SER A 173 -12.56 -24.91 0.93
N GLY A 174 -12.80 -24.38 -0.28
CA GLY A 174 -14.12 -24.30 -0.92
C GLY A 174 -15.05 -23.27 -0.27
N ILE A 175 -14.49 -22.30 0.47
CA ILE A 175 -15.25 -21.28 1.17
C ILE A 175 -16.02 -20.38 0.20
N GLU A 176 -15.45 -20.05 -0.95
CA GLU A 176 -16.13 -19.25 -1.98
C GLU A 176 -17.48 -19.85 -2.37
N GLN A 177 -17.50 -21.15 -2.67
CA GLN A 177 -18.73 -21.82 -3.05
C GLN A 177 -19.74 -21.83 -1.91
N SER A 178 -19.28 -21.90 -0.67
CA SER A 178 -20.14 -21.85 0.51
C SER A 178 -20.72 -20.44 0.72
N VAL A 179 -19.92 -19.41 0.57
CA VAL A 179 -20.37 -18.00 0.69
C VAL A 179 -21.37 -17.66 -0.40
N LEU A 180 -21.10 -18.01 -1.67
CA LEU A 180 -21.98 -17.72 -2.82
C LEU A 180 -23.38 -18.36 -2.72
N LYS A 181 -23.57 -19.36 -1.88
CA LYS A 181 -24.92 -19.90 -1.59
C LYS A 181 -25.78 -18.96 -0.75
N PHE A 182 -25.17 -18.09 0.02
CA PHE A 182 -25.84 -17.16 0.94
C PHE A 182 -25.77 -15.72 0.48
N ASP A 183 -24.74 -15.38 -0.28
CA ASP A 183 -24.49 -14.06 -0.85
C ASP A 183 -24.03 -14.25 -2.29
N GLU A 184 -24.97 -14.19 -3.24
CA GLU A 184 -24.70 -14.37 -4.67
C GLU A 184 -23.81 -13.26 -5.24
N ASP A 185 -23.81 -12.10 -4.60
CA ASP A 185 -23.04 -10.91 -5.01
C ASP A 185 -21.71 -10.79 -4.25
N ALA A 186 -21.30 -11.83 -3.49
CA ALA A 186 -20.06 -11.82 -2.71
C ALA A 186 -18.83 -11.57 -3.58
N LEU A 187 -17.99 -10.63 -3.14
CA LEU A 187 -16.77 -10.23 -3.81
C LEU A 187 -15.57 -10.92 -3.15
N PHE A 188 -14.65 -11.42 -3.96
CA PHE A 188 -13.46 -12.14 -3.47
C PHE A 188 -12.19 -11.44 -3.92
N ILE A 189 -11.22 -11.30 -3.00
CA ILE A 189 -9.93 -10.69 -3.31
C ILE A 189 -9.14 -11.54 -4.29
N SER A 190 -8.46 -10.87 -5.21
CA SER A 190 -7.65 -11.54 -6.23
C SER A 190 -6.47 -12.29 -5.62
N PRO A 191 -6.21 -13.55 -6.04
CA PRO A 191 -4.98 -14.25 -5.71
C PRO A 191 -3.74 -13.68 -6.43
N ALA A 192 -3.92 -12.78 -7.39
CA ALA A 192 -2.83 -12.15 -8.12
C ALA A 192 -1.86 -11.35 -7.24
N TYR A 193 -2.26 -11.00 -6.02
CA TYR A 193 -1.35 -10.37 -5.06
C TYR A 193 -0.30 -11.32 -4.49
N ILE A 194 -0.58 -12.62 -4.45
CA ILE A 194 0.32 -13.65 -3.92
C ILE A 194 1.45 -13.88 -4.94
N ASP A 195 2.67 -13.52 -4.56
CA ASP A 195 3.85 -13.74 -5.41
C ASP A 195 4.37 -15.16 -5.31
N ASN A 196 4.26 -15.74 -4.13
CA ASN A 196 4.74 -17.08 -3.81
C ASN A 196 3.72 -17.76 -2.88
N GLU A 197 3.40 -19.01 -3.13
CA GLU A 197 2.45 -19.78 -2.31
C GLU A 197 2.88 -19.86 -0.83
N GLU A 198 4.18 -19.82 -0.55
CA GLU A 198 4.71 -19.79 0.82
C GLU A 198 4.34 -18.51 1.58
N ASP A 199 4.05 -17.41 0.88
CA ASP A 199 3.71 -16.11 1.47
C ASP A 199 2.20 -15.92 1.69
N THR A 200 1.38 -16.92 1.38
CA THR A 200 -0.08 -16.84 1.46
C THR A 200 -0.58 -16.40 2.84
N GLU A 201 -0.02 -16.96 3.92
CA GLU A 201 -0.42 -16.60 5.28
C GLU A 201 -0.01 -15.17 5.65
N GLU A 202 1.15 -14.70 5.17
CA GLU A 202 1.57 -13.31 5.37
C GLU A 202 0.66 -12.33 4.64
N TRP A 203 0.25 -12.66 3.41
CA TRP A 203 -0.72 -11.88 2.66
C TRP A 203 -2.08 -11.83 3.36
N LYS A 204 -2.55 -12.96 3.88
CA LYS A 204 -3.78 -13.03 4.65
C LYS A 204 -3.73 -12.10 5.87
N GLN A 205 -2.67 -12.16 6.67
CA GLN A 205 -2.49 -11.27 7.83
C GLN A 205 -2.37 -9.79 7.42
N PHE A 206 -1.76 -9.51 6.29
CA PHE A 206 -1.71 -8.17 5.73
C PHE A 206 -3.10 -7.65 5.37
N TRP A 207 -3.91 -8.44 4.66
CA TRP A 207 -5.26 -8.07 4.25
C TRP A 207 -6.23 -7.89 5.41
N ILE A 208 -6.11 -8.71 6.46
CA ILE A 208 -6.89 -8.55 7.70
C ILE A 208 -6.63 -7.15 8.31
N LYS A 209 -5.38 -6.70 8.32
CA LYS A 209 -5.03 -5.35 8.80
C LYS A 209 -5.57 -4.24 7.89
N GLN A 210 -5.79 -4.51 6.61
CA GLN A 210 -6.39 -3.57 5.66
C GLN A 210 -7.93 -3.57 5.71
N GLY A 211 -8.53 -4.31 6.62
CA GLY A 211 -9.97 -4.35 6.82
C GLY A 211 -10.71 -5.35 5.94
N ILE A 212 -10.00 -6.14 5.12
CA ILE A 212 -10.58 -7.33 4.53
C ILE A 212 -10.83 -8.28 5.70
N LYS A 213 -12.06 -8.32 6.08
CA LYS A 213 -12.52 -9.11 7.21
C LYS A 213 -12.79 -10.49 6.68
N PHE A 214 -12.58 -11.44 7.48
CA PHE A 214 -13.13 -12.77 7.38
C PHE A 214 -12.04 -13.83 7.29
N GLU A 215 -11.59 -14.19 8.46
CA GLU A 215 -11.25 -15.57 8.70
C GLU A 215 -12.49 -16.44 8.44
N ILE A 216 -12.31 -17.72 8.14
CA ILE A 216 -13.42 -18.68 7.95
C ILE A 216 -14.45 -18.58 9.09
N VAL A 217 -13.99 -18.33 10.30
CA VAL A 217 -14.83 -18.19 11.50
C VAL A 217 -15.74 -16.99 11.41
N ASP A 218 -15.23 -15.84 10.95
CA ASP A 218 -16.04 -14.62 10.82
C ASP A 218 -17.11 -14.78 9.75
N ILE A 219 -16.77 -15.40 8.63
CA ILE A 219 -17.74 -15.74 7.57
C ILE A 219 -18.83 -16.67 8.11
N LEU A 220 -18.43 -17.69 8.88
CA LEU A 220 -19.39 -18.60 9.50
C LEU A 220 -20.32 -17.85 10.46
N ILE A 221 -19.79 -16.95 11.27
CA ILE A 221 -20.54 -16.20 12.29
C ILE A 221 -21.46 -15.16 11.65
N GLU A 222 -20.95 -14.33 10.74
CA GLU A 222 -21.65 -13.15 10.24
C GLU A 222 -22.55 -13.46 9.06
N THR A 223 -22.19 -14.42 8.23
CA THR A 223 -22.86 -14.70 6.96
C THR A 223 -23.57 -16.04 6.94
N ILE A 224 -22.88 -17.12 7.25
CA ILE A 224 -23.39 -18.48 7.02
C ILE A 224 -24.37 -18.90 8.10
N ILE A 225 -23.99 -18.88 9.36
CA ILE A 225 -24.81 -19.37 10.49
C ILE A 225 -26.15 -18.62 10.59
N PRO A 226 -26.23 -17.28 10.48
CA PRO A 226 -27.49 -16.56 10.55
C PRO A 226 -28.47 -16.89 9.41
N ASN A 227 -27.95 -17.32 8.26
CA ASN A 227 -28.75 -17.62 7.06
C ASN A 227 -28.97 -19.12 6.83
N LEU A 228 -28.55 -19.97 7.75
CA LEU A 228 -28.73 -21.42 7.67
C LEU A 228 -30.18 -21.80 7.90
N ALA A 229 -31.00 -21.78 6.85
CA ALA A 229 -32.36 -22.31 6.89
C ALA A 229 -32.40 -23.85 6.67
N ASP A 230 -31.56 -24.37 5.78
CA ASP A 230 -31.46 -25.78 5.43
C ASP A 230 -30.03 -26.12 4.99
N ILE A 231 -29.27 -26.90 5.75
CA ILE A 231 -27.96 -27.38 5.34
C ILE A 231 -28.10 -28.78 4.74
N GLU A 232 -27.97 -28.89 3.43
CA GLU A 232 -27.76 -30.17 2.73
C GLU A 232 -26.29 -30.34 2.25
N ASP A 233 -25.34 -29.55 2.77
CA ASP A 233 -23.98 -29.53 2.26
C ASP A 233 -22.99 -30.19 3.23
N GLU A 234 -22.45 -31.37 2.82
CA GLU A 234 -21.43 -32.09 3.58
C GLU A 234 -20.16 -31.25 3.80
N GLY A 235 -19.80 -30.39 2.84
CA GLY A 235 -18.66 -29.48 2.92
C GLY A 235 -18.85 -28.44 4.03
N LEU A 236 -20.01 -27.82 4.09
CA LEU A 236 -20.37 -26.85 5.12
C LEU A 236 -20.41 -27.48 6.52
N THR A 237 -20.95 -28.68 6.63
CA THR A 237 -20.93 -29.43 7.89
C THR A 237 -19.50 -29.69 8.39
N LYS A 238 -18.59 -30.06 7.48
CA LYS A 238 -17.17 -30.24 7.80
C LYS A 238 -16.51 -28.91 8.18
N LEU A 239 -16.81 -27.84 7.46
CA LEU A 239 -16.28 -26.50 7.75
C LEU A 239 -16.69 -26.03 9.16
N ILE A 240 -17.95 -26.16 9.53
CA ILE A 240 -18.45 -25.85 10.88
C ILE A 240 -17.77 -26.74 11.92
N ALA A 241 -17.65 -28.03 11.66
CA ALA A 241 -17.02 -28.97 12.59
C ALA A 241 -15.54 -28.65 12.83
N ASN A 242 -14.81 -28.29 11.76
CA ASN A 242 -13.39 -27.95 11.85
C ASN A 242 -13.14 -26.61 12.61
N ASN A 243 -14.12 -25.73 12.64
CA ASN A 243 -14.02 -24.44 13.33
C ASN A 243 -14.82 -24.39 14.65
N ARG A 244 -15.23 -25.55 15.15
CA ARG A 244 -16.10 -25.66 16.32
C ARG A 244 -15.59 -24.91 17.54
N GLU A 245 -14.31 -25.04 17.88
CA GLU A 245 -13.72 -24.42 19.08
C GLU A 245 -13.81 -22.89 19.03
N ALA A 246 -13.52 -22.29 17.88
CA ALA A 246 -13.62 -20.86 17.67
C ALA A 246 -15.09 -20.38 17.70
N LEU A 247 -15.99 -21.13 17.08
CA LEU A 247 -17.43 -20.84 17.12
C LEU A 247 -18.01 -20.95 18.54
N GLU A 248 -17.61 -21.96 19.30
CA GLU A 248 -18.00 -22.12 20.72
C GLU A 248 -17.45 -20.97 21.58
N THR A 249 -16.30 -20.43 21.26
CA THR A 249 -15.72 -19.26 21.94
C THR A 249 -16.54 -18.01 21.66
N HIS A 250 -17.03 -17.85 20.46
CA HIS A 250 -17.82 -16.67 20.05
C HIS A 250 -19.27 -16.73 20.61
N PHE A 251 -19.99 -17.81 20.34
CA PHE A 251 -21.41 -17.93 20.68
C PHE A 251 -21.66 -18.48 22.07
N GLY A 252 -20.66 -19.12 22.71
CA GLY A 252 -20.86 -20.01 23.81
C GLY A 252 -21.44 -21.37 23.36
N SER A 253 -21.02 -22.46 24.02
CA SER A 253 -21.35 -23.82 23.60
C SER A 253 -22.87 -24.06 23.53
N THR A 254 -23.66 -23.47 24.46
CA THR A 254 -25.11 -23.67 24.51
C THR A 254 -25.84 -22.94 23.38
N GLU A 255 -25.41 -21.72 23.05
CA GLU A 255 -26.03 -20.93 21.98
C GLU A 255 -25.69 -21.50 20.61
N LEU A 256 -24.43 -21.86 20.35
CA LEU A 256 -24.01 -22.53 19.12
C LEU A 256 -24.80 -23.83 18.90
N ILE A 257 -24.95 -24.67 19.94
CA ILE A 257 -25.75 -25.89 19.89
C ILE A 257 -27.22 -25.56 19.56
N SER A 258 -27.79 -24.52 20.20
CA SER A 258 -29.16 -24.10 19.92
C SER A 258 -29.35 -23.64 18.46
N GLN A 259 -28.43 -22.87 17.92
CA GLN A 259 -28.46 -22.42 16.53
C GLN A 259 -28.30 -23.60 15.58
N LEU A 260 -27.30 -24.47 15.79
CA LEU A 260 -27.03 -25.63 14.95
C LEU A 260 -28.14 -26.70 15.06
N THR A 261 -28.76 -26.89 16.21
CA THR A 261 -29.88 -27.83 16.38
C THR A 261 -31.22 -27.33 15.83
N SER A 262 -31.35 -26.02 15.63
CA SER A 262 -32.49 -25.49 14.88
C SER A 262 -32.41 -25.80 13.36
N LEU A 263 -31.25 -26.16 12.89
CA LEU A 263 -30.99 -26.60 11.54
C LEU A 263 -31.51 -28.03 11.40
N ARG A 264 -32.58 -28.25 10.69
CA ARG A 264 -33.05 -29.58 10.36
C ARG A 264 -32.06 -30.20 9.39
N VAL A 265 -31.19 -31.06 9.90
CA VAL A 265 -30.48 -32.01 9.04
C VAL A 265 -31.56 -32.95 8.50
N LYS A 266 -31.88 -32.77 7.24
CA LYS A 266 -32.71 -33.73 6.52
C LYS A 266 -31.84 -34.86 6.01
#